data_265d23f7bc78a904c86129507c27bd4c
#
_entry.id   265d23f7bc78a904c86129507c27bd4c
#
_cell.length_a   1.000
_cell.length_b   1.000
_cell.length_c   1.000
_cell.angle_alpha   90.00
_cell.angle_beta   90.00
_cell.angle_gamma   90.00
#
_symmetry.space_group_name_H-M   'P 1'
#
loop_
_entity.id
_entity.type
_entity.pdbx_description
1 polymer ?
#
loop_
_entity_poly.entity_id
_entity_poly.type
_entity_poly.pdbx_seq_one_letter_code
_entity_poly.pdbx_strand_id
1 'polypeptide(L)'
;MPELRSRTSTHGRNMAGARALWRATGMGDDDFGKPIIAIANSYTQFVPGHVHLKNMGDLVAGAIREAGGVAKEFNTIAVDDGIAMGHDGMLYSLPSRDLIADSVEYMVNAHRADALVCISNCDKITPGMLLAAMRLNIPTIFVSGGPMESGEGVEGVVEHRLDLVDAMVMAVDDSVSDTALAQIEKNACPTCGSCAGMFTANSMNCLNEAIGLALPGNGTTLATQIARKELFLQAGKRIVGLAKRYYEQDDESVLPRSIATKEAFENAMALDVAMGGSTNTVLHSLAIAHEAGVDFTLDDIDRISRKVPCLAKVAPNSTKYHIEHVHRAGGIPALLGELNRAGLLHKNVHSVHADSLDEWLAEWDIRSGTASEQAHELFLAAPGGVRTTQAFSTANKYESHETDAENGCIRAVEHAYTKDGGLAVLRGNIAQNGAIIKSAGIDEELFHFVGKAFVVESQDEAVFEILSKHVKPGDIVVIQYEGPKGGPGMQEMLYPTSYLKGLGLGKSCALITDGRFSGGTSGISIGHVSPEAAAGGAIGLLETGDEIEIDVHNRILRANVPDEVLEARRKAKGALPWKPTKPRERQVSNALKVYGMLAASADKGGVRILPEGI
;
A
#
# COMPACT_ATOMS: atom_id res chain seq x y z
N MET A 1 -16.46 -4.38 32.01
CA MET A 1 -15.21 -5.09 31.62
C MET A 1 -15.63 -6.30 30.80
N PRO A 2 -15.24 -6.38 29.54
CA PRO A 2 -15.51 -7.55 28.71
C PRO A 2 -14.74 -8.78 29.23
N GLU A 3 -15.31 -9.96 29.10
CA GLU A 3 -14.60 -11.21 29.39
C GLU A 3 -13.65 -11.55 28.24
N LEU A 4 -12.52 -12.20 28.53
CA LEU A 4 -11.64 -12.76 27.49
C LEU A 4 -12.45 -13.67 26.56
N ARG A 5 -12.32 -13.48 25.26
CA ARG A 5 -12.98 -14.30 24.24
C ARG A 5 -12.57 -15.77 24.34
N SER A 6 -11.29 -16.00 24.65
CA SER A 6 -10.71 -17.34 24.84
C SER A 6 -11.34 -18.12 25.98
N ARG A 7 -12.00 -17.45 26.93
CA ARG A 7 -12.71 -18.08 28.02
C ARG A 7 -13.76 -19.10 27.54
N THR A 8 -14.32 -18.88 26.35
CA THR A 8 -15.24 -19.81 25.68
C THR A 8 -14.67 -21.22 25.55
N SER A 9 -13.37 -21.39 25.30
CA SER A 9 -12.71 -22.68 25.11
C SER A 9 -11.77 -23.08 26.26
N THR A 10 -11.46 -22.13 27.16
CA THR A 10 -10.50 -22.35 28.27
C THR A 10 -11.18 -22.61 29.61
N HIS A 11 -12.47 -22.29 29.78
CA HIS A 11 -13.17 -22.39 31.04
C HIS A 11 -14.41 -23.32 30.97
N GLY A 12 -14.85 -23.75 32.14
CA GLY A 12 -16.02 -24.61 32.29
C GLY A 12 -15.75 -26.11 32.09
N ARG A 13 -16.50 -26.94 32.81
CA ARG A 13 -16.31 -28.40 32.78
C ARG A 13 -16.60 -29.02 31.39
N ASN A 14 -17.54 -28.45 30.67
CA ASN A 14 -17.92 -28.84 29.32
C ASN A 14 -16.82 -28.61 28.26
N MET A 15 -15.85 -27.71 28.55
CA MET A 15 -14.72 -27.41 27.67
C MET A 15 -13.46 -28.23 27.98
N ALA A 16 -13.58 -29.33 28.71
CA ALA A 16 -12.44 -30.21 29.02
C ALA A 16 -11.74 -30.75 27.75
N GLY A 17 -12.51 -31.08 26.69
CA GLY A 17 -11.96 -31.49 25.40
C GLY A 17 -11.16 -30.39 24.72
N ALA A 18 -11.65 -29.17 24.68
CA ALA A 18 -10.93 -28.02 24.12
C ALA A 18 -9.63 -27.75 24.90
N ARG A 19 -9.68 -27.78 26.24
CA ARG A 19 -8.47 -27.63 27.06
C ARG A 19 -7.45 -28.74 26.84
N ALA A 20 -7.89 -29.99 26.62
CA ALA A 20 -6.97 -31.07 26.28
C ALA A 20 -6.24 -30.80 24.97
N LEU A 21 -6.92 -30.26 23.97
CA LEU A 21 -6.29 -29.84 22.70
C LEU A 21 -5.36 -28.62 22.90
N TRP A 22 -5.76 -27.62 23.68
CA TRP A 22 -4.86 -26.51 24.03
C TRP A 22 -3.59 -26.99 24.72
N ARG A 23 -3.68 -27.99 25.63
CA ARG A 23 -2.48 -28.61 26.23
C ARG A 23 -1.61 -29.31 25.19
N ALA A 24 -2.21 -29.99 24.23
CA ALA A 24 -1.47 -30.63 23.13
C ALA A 24 -0.73 -29.61 22.23
N THR A 25 -1.16 -28.33 22.25
CA THR A 25 -0.45 -27.22 21.59
C THR A 25 0.56 -26.53 22.51
N GLY A 26 0.88 -27.09 23.70
CA GLY A 26 1.90 -26.62 24.62
C GLY A 26 1.42 -25.67 25.73
N MET A 27 0.11 -25.48 25.95
CA MET A 27 -0.39 -24.69 27.08
C MET A 27 -0.27 -25.46 28.39
N GLY A 28 0.36 -24.85 29.40
CA GLY A 28 0.43 -25.34 30.78
C GLY A 28 -0.75 -24.91 31.64
N ASP A 29 -0.75 -25.34 32.91
CA ASP A 29 -1.82 -24.96 33.86
C ASP A 29 -1.88 -23.45 34.11
N ASP A 30 -0.74 -22.80 34.18
CA ASP A 30 -0.61 -21.37 34.44
C ASP A 30 -1.00 -20.49 33.23
N ASP A 31 -1.28 -21.06 32.07
CA ASP A 31 -1.66 -20.32 30.87
C ASP A 31 -3.18 -20.12 30.76
N PHE A 32 -3.96 -20.96 31.43
CA PHE A 32 -5.41 -20.81 31.43
C PHE A 32 -5.84 -19.60 32.26
N GLY A 33 -6.50 -18.66 31.60
CA GLY A 33 -6.91 -17.37 32.20
C GLY A 33 -6.05 -16.18 31.77
N LYS A 34 -4.93 -16.41 31.07
CA LYS A 34 -4.18 -15.36 30.38
C LYS A 34 -4.81 -15.07 29.01
N PRO A 35 -4.65 -13.86 28.46
CA PRO A 35 -5.11 -13.56 27.11
C PRO A 35 -4.36 -14.40 26.06
N ILE A 36 -5.09 -15.01 25.14
CA ILE A 36 -4.52 -15.73 23.99
C ILE A 36 -4.34 -14.71 22.85
N ILE A 37 -3.08 -14.46 22.51
CA ILE A 37 -2.68 -13.51 21.46
C ILE A 37 -2.40 -14.29 20.17
N ALA A 38 -3.18 -14.05 19.14
CA ALA A 38 -2.91 -14.58 17.80
C ALA A 38 -1.78 -13.79 17.13
N ILE A 39 -0.88 -14.49 16.45
CA ILE A 39 0.15 -13.89 15.60
C ILE A 39 -0.14 -14.34 14.17
N ALA A 40 -0.65 -13.42 13.35
CA ALA A 40 -0.82 -13.64 11.92
C ALA A 40 0.49 -13.30 11.20
N ASN A 41 1.23 -14.32 10.75
CA ASN A 41 2.47 -14.16 10.02
C ASN A 41 2.25 -14.42 8.53
N SER A 42 2.85 -13.62 7.67
CA SER A 42 2.76 -13.75 6.22
C SER A 42 4.04 -14.28 5.57
N TYR A 43 4.83 -15.06 6.29
CA TYR A 43 6.03 -15.69 5.76
C TYR A 43 5.75 -16.50 4.49
N THR A 44 6.61 -16.31 3.49
CA THR A 44 6.69 -17.15 2.29
C THR A 44 8.06 -17.01 1.64
N GLN A 45 8.46 -18.00 0.85
CA GLN A 45 9.69 -17.95 0.04
C GLN A 45 9.49 -17.29 -1.33
N PHE A 46 8.26 -17.00 -1.72
CA PHE A 46 7.91 -16.40 -3.01
C PHE A 46 8.05 -14.87 -3.05
N VAL A 47 8.17 -14.21 -1.91
CA VAL A 47 8.10 -12.74 -1.80
C VAL A 47 9.36 -12.21 -1.12
N PRO A 48 10.19 -11.38 -1.78
CA PRO A 48 11.41 -10.81 -1.18
C PRO A 48 11.16 -10.10 0.15
N GLY A 49 10.01 -9.42 0.27
CA GLY A 49 9.57 -8.76 1.49
C GLY A 49 9.20 -9.71 2.64
N HIS A 50 9.08 -11.03 2.39
CA HIS A 50 8.56 -11.99 3.34
C HIS A 50 9.49 -13.18 3.63
N VAL A 51 10.55 -13.39 2.83
CA VAL A 51 11.47 -14.53 2.99
C VAL A 51 12.14 -14.60 4.36
N HIS A 52 12.32 -13.46 5.02
CA HIS A 52 12.94 -13.33 6.33
C HIS A 52 11.96 -13.43 7.51
N LEU A 53 10.63 -13.47 7.25
CA LEU A 53 9.62 -13.43 8.32
C LEU A 53 9.46 -14.76 9.07
N LYS A 54 10.07 -15.83 8.63
CA LYS A 54 9.90 -17.19 9.19
C LYS A 54 10.04 -17.25 10.70
N ASN A 55 11.05 -16.60 11.26
CA ASN A 55 11.36 -16.64 12.68
C ASN A 55 10.89 -15.38 13.44
N MET A 56 10.19 -14.45 12.77
CA MET A 56 9.72 -13.21 13.39
C MET A 56 8.57 -13.48 14.35
N GLY A 57 7.72 -14.49 14.05
CA GLY A 57 6.69 -14.96 14.95
C GLY A 57 7.24 -15.45 16.29
N ASP A 58 8.37 -16.15 16.29
CA ASP A 58 9.05 -16.61 17.52
C ASP A 58 9.52 -15.46 18.39
N LEU A 59 10.07 -14.38 17.79
CA LEU A 59 10.48 -13.17 18.53
C LEU A 59 9.28 -12.51 19.21
N VAL A 60 8.20 -12.31 18.48
CA VAL A 60 6.95 -11.74 19.01
C VAL A 60 6.35 -12.66 20.08
N ALA A 61 6.31 -13.97 19.83
CA ALA A 61 5.79 -14.96 20.77
C ALA A 61 6.60 -14.99 22.08
N GLY A 62 7.93 -14.83 22.00
CA GLY A 62 8.79 -14.68 23.18
C GLY A 62 8.41 -13.47 24.02
N ALA A 63 8.30 -12.30 23.38
CA ALA A 63 7.93 -11.05 24.04
C ALA A 63 6.50 -11.07 24.63
N ILE A 64 5.53 -11.72 23.96
CA ILE A 64 4.18 -11.93 24.49
C ILE A 64 4.21 -12.78 25.77
N ARG A 65 4.97 -13.89 25.76
CA ARG A 65 5.10 -14.76 26.95
C ARG A 65 5.76 -14.04 28.14
N GLU A 66 6.82 -13.28 27.88
CA GLU A 66 7.48 -12.45 28.90
C GLU A 66 6.53 -11.40 29.51
N ALA A 67 5.63 -10.83 28.70
CA ALA A 67 4.64 -9.86 29.14
C ALA A 67 3.41 -10.49 29.84
N GLY A 68 3.32 -11.84 29.86
CA GLY A 68 2.26 -12.58 30.56
C GLY A 68 1.05 -12.96 29.68
N GLY A 69 1.20 -13.00 28.38
CA GLY A 69 0.22 -13.51 27.41
C GLY A 69 0.54 -14.93 26.92
N VAL A 70 -0.39 -15.56 26.23
CA VAL A 70 -0.23 -16.83 25.52
C VAL A 70 -0.17 -16.57 24.02
N ALA A 71 0.97 -16.83 23.38
CA ALA A 71 1.16 -16.62 21.96
C ALA A 71 0.75 -17.85 21.14
N LYS A 72 -0.01 -17.65 20.06
CA LYS A 72 -0.38 -18.67 19.07
C LYS A 72 -0.21 -18.12 17.67
N GLU A 73 0.77 -18.64 16.94
CA GLU A 73 1.10 -18.23 15.58
C GLU A 73 0.36 -19.07 14.54
N PHE A 74 -0.03 -18.42 13.44
CA PHE A 74 -0.48 -19.05 12.21
C PHE A 74 -0.01 -18.22 11.01
N ASN A 75 0.01 -18.86 9.82
CA ASN A 75 0.40 -18.19 8.59
C ASN A 75 -0.79 -17.90 7.69
N THR A 76 -0.75 -16.76 7.02
CA THR A 76 -1.57 -16.46 5.85
C THR A 76 -0.71 -16.46 4.58
N ILE A 77 -1.36 -16.36 3.41
CA ILE A 77 -0.67 -16.28 2.12
C ILE A 77 -0.07 -14.89 1.91
N ALA A 78 0.92 -14.81 1.01
CA ALA A 78 1.39 -13.57 0.43
C ALA A 78 1.67 -13.79 -1.06
N VAL A 79 1.18 -12.88 -1.91
CA VAL A 79 1.44 -12.83 -3.35
C VAL A 79 2.42 -11.70 -3.61
N ASP A 80 3.44 -11.94 -4.43
CA ASP A 80 4.38 -10.90 -4.85
C ASP A 80 3.86 -10.17 -6.09
N ASP A 81 3.58 -8.89 -5.94
CA ASP A 81 3.09 -8.07 -7.05
C ASP A 81 4.17 -7.87 -8.13
N GLY A 82 5.43 -7.72 -7.74
CA GLY A 82 6.55 -7.52 -8.67
C GLY A 82 6.80 -8.74 -9.56
N ILE A 83 6.82 -9.94 -8.97
CA ILE A 83 7.00 -11.21 -9.72
C ILE A 83 5.76 -11.55 -10.55
N ALA A 84 4.56 -11.23 -10.05
CA ALA A 84 3.30 -11.48 -10.76
C ALA A 84 3.01 -10.46 -11.87
N MET A 85 3.72 -9.34 -11.90
CA MET A 85 3.45 -8.24 -12.81
C MET A 85 3.77 -8.60 -14.27
N GLY A 86 2.91 -8.13 -15.20
CA GLY A 86 3.10 -8.34 -16.64
C GLY A 86 2.59 -9.69 -17.16
N HIS A 87 1.93 -10.50 -16.32
CA HIS A 87 1.28 -11.74 -16.73
C HIS A 87 0.05 -12.06 -15.87
N ASP A 88 -0.68 -13.12 -16.20
CA ASP A 88 -1.95 -13.52 -15.55
C ASP A 88 -1.86 -13.71 -14.02
N GLY A 89 -0.67 -13.93 -13.48
CA GLY A 89 -0.44 -13.99 -12.04
C GLY A 89 -0.90 -12.72 -11.31
N MET A 90 -0.83 -11.57 -11.97
CA MET A 90 -1.22 -10.29 -11.38
C MET A 90 -2.72 -10.16 -11.10
N LEU A 91 -3.56 -10.95 -11.76
CA LEU A 91 -4.99 -11.04 -11.48
C LEU A 91 -5.29 -11.51 -10.06
N TYR A 92 -4.38 -12.27 -9.44
CA TYR A 92 -4.52 -12.81 -8.09
C TYR A 92 -4.10 -11.82 -6.99
N SER A 93 -3.38 -10.76 -7.34
CA SER A 93 -2.84 -9.80 -6.38
C SER A 93 -3.95 -9.16 -5.54
N LEU A 94 -4.81 -8.31 -6.12
CA LEU A 94 -5.85 -7.63 -5.34
C LEU A 94 -6.85 -8.59 -4.66
N PRO A 95 -7.34 -9.66 -5.30
CA PRO A 95 -8.20 -10.64 -4.65
C PRO A 95 -7.58 -11.31 -3.42
N SER A 96 -6.23 -11.45 -3.38
CA SER A 96 -5.53 -12.00 -2.22
C SER A 96 -5.70 -11.14 -0.97
N ARG A 97 -5.89 -9.81 -1.09
CA ARG A 97 -6.17 -8.91 0.02
C ARG A 97 -7.39 -9.37 0.82
N ASP A 98 -8.49 -9.62 0.13
CA ASP A 98 -9.74 -10.06 0.76
C ASP A 98 -9.62 -11.50 1.30
N LEU A 99 -8.89 -12.38 0.61
CA LEU A 99 -8.63 -13.75 1.08
C LEU A 99 -7.76 -13.77 2.34
N ILE A 100 -6.76 -12.88 2.43
CA ILE A 100 -5.93 -12.69 3.63
C ILE A 100 -6.82 -12.24 4.79
N ALA A 101 -7.70 -11.26 4.55
CA ALA A 101 -8.65 -10.80 5.57
C ALA A 101 -9.52 -11.94 6.08
N ASP A 102 -10.10 -12.74 5.19
CA ASP A 102 -10.90 -13.91 5.55
C ASP A 102 -10.08 -14.90 6.37
N SER A 103 -8.86 -15.25 5.92
CA SER A 103 -8.04 -16.26 6.61
C SER A 103 -7.70 -15.86 8.04
N VAL A 104 -7.40 -14.59 8.28
CA VAL A 104 -7.12 -14.05 9.62
C VAL A 104 -8.39 -14.06 10.47
N GLU A 105 -9.52 -13.61 9.90
CA GLU A 105 -10.81 -13.61 10.56
C GLU A 105 -11.25 -15.02 10.96
N TYR A 106 -11.11 -16.01 10.07
CA TYR A 106 -11.42 -17.42 10.35
C TYR A 106 -10.60 -17.96 11.54
N MET A 107 -9.28 -17.77 11.51
CA MET A 107 -8.41 -18.28 12.56
C MET A 107 -8.71 -17.65 13.91
N VAL A 108 -8.85 -16.33 13.97
CA VAL A 108 -9.08 -15.58 15.21
C VAL A 108 -10.48 -15.87 15.78
N ASN A 109 -11.51 -15.91 14.93
CA ASN A 109 -12.90 -16.17 15.38
C ASN A 109 -13.10 -17.63 15.78
N ALA A 110 -12.60 -18.61 15.01
CA ALA A 110 -12.74 -20.03 15.32
C ALA A 110 -12.06 -20.41 16.63
N HIS A 111 -10.88 -19.85 16.91
CA HIS A 111 -10.11 -20.14 18.12
C HIS A 111 -10.33 -19.15 19.25
N ARG A 112 -11.17 -18.12 19.02
CA ARG A 112 -11.55 -17.11 20.03
C ARG A 112 -10.34 -16.42 20.65
N ALA A 113 -9.34 -16.06 19.84
CA ALA A 113 -8.20 -15.30 20.33
C ALA A 113 -8.63 -13.91 20.85
N ASP A 114 -7.93 -13.40 21.85
CA ASP A 114 -8.28 -12.18 22.59
C ASP A 114 -7.68 -10.93 21.95
N ALA A 115 -6.52 -11.06 21.32
CA ALA A 115 -5.83 -9.96 20.64
C ALA A 115 -5.02 -10.50 19.45
N LEU A 116 -4.52 -9.60 18.60
CA LEU A 116 -3.88 -9.93 17.35
C LEU A 116 -2.59 -9.14 17.13
N VAL A 117 -1.52 -9.81 16.74
CA VAL A 117 -0.32 -9.21 16.13
C VAL A 117 -0.30 -9.56 14.66
N CYS A 118 -0.17 -8.56 13.78
CA CYS A 118 -0.06 -8.73 12.35
C CYS A 118 1.40 -8.51 11.92
N ILE A 119 2.04 -9.57 11.40
CA ILE A 119 3.37 -9.51 10.77
C ILE A 119 3.15 -9.49 9.26
N SER A 120 3.18 -8.29 8.67
CA SER A 120 2.93 -8.03 7.26
C SER A 120 4.14 -7.33 6.62
N ASN A 121 4.14 -7.13 5.32
CA ASN A 121 5.13 -6.27 4.68
C ASN A 121 4.69 -5.73 3.30
N CYS A 122 4.29 -6.61 2.37
CA CYS A 122 4.04 -6.23 0.97
C CYS A 122 2.60 -5.79 0.69
N ASP A 123 2.38 -5.40 -0.56
CA ASP A 123 1.32 -4.58 -1.13
C ASP A 123 -0.11 -4.92 -0.69
N LYS A 124 -0.49 -6.19 -0.74
CA LYS A 124 -1.87 -6.62 -0.46
C LYS A 124 -2.01 -7.24 0.93
N ILE A 125 -0.87 -7.59 1.53
CA ILE A 125 -0.84 -8.27 2.82
C ILE A 125 -1.15 -7.29 3.96
N THR A 126 -0.48 -6.16 4.00
CA THR A 126 -0.75 -5.12 5.00
C THR A 126 -2.20 -4.66 4.95
N PRO A 127 -2.78 -4.25 3.79
CA PRO A 127 -4.19 -3.89 3.75
C PRO A 127 -5.14 -5.07 4.01
N GLY A 128 -4.79 -6.30 3.61
CA GLY A 128 -5.60 -7.49 3.92
C GLY A 128 -5.71 -7.75 5.43
N MET A 129 -4.60 -7.64 6.15
CA MET A 129 -4.60 -7.74 7.62
C MET A 129 -5.32 -6.55 8.28
N LEU A 130 -5.24 -5.33 7.70
CA LEU A 130 -6.00 -4.18 8.19
C LEU A 130 -7.51 -4.39 8.04
N LEU A 131 -7.99 -4.95 6.90
CA LEU A 131 -9.40 -5.34 6.76
C LEU A 131 -9.82 -6.31 7.88
N ALA A 132 -9.01 -7.35 8.16
CA ALA A 132 -9.28 -8.30 9.23
C ALA A 132 -9.32 -7.62 10.62
N ALA A 133 -8.38 -6.72 10.91
CA ALA A 133 -8.34 -5.98 12.16
C ALA A 133 -9.62 -5.15 12.37
N MET A 134 -10.12 -4.50 11.30
CA MET A 134 -11.38 -3.73 11.36
C MET A 134 -12.59 -4.64 11.58
N ARG A 135 -12.66 -5.79 10.90
CA ARG A 135 -13.75 -6.78 11.07
C ARG A 135 -13.79 -7.34 12.47
N LEU A 136 -12.64 -7.76 12.98
CA LEU A 136 -12.49 -8.39 14.31
C LEU A 136 -12.70 -7.42 15.46
N ASN A 137 -12.22 -6.20 15.33
CA ASN A 137 -12.25 -5.13 16.32
C ASN A 137 -11.84 -5.59 17.74
N ILE A 138 -10.73 -6.31 17.83
CA ILE A 138 -10.06 -6.70 19.07
C ILE A 138 -8.72 -5.97 19.17
N PRO A 139 -8.09 -5.83 20.34
CA PRO A 139 -6.78 -5.20 20.45
C PRO A 139 -5.81 -5.76 19.42
N THR A 140 -5.24 -4.90 18.57
CA THR A 140 -4.40 -5.32 17.44
C THR A 140 -3.22 -4.37 17.29
N ILE A 141 -2.05 -4.94 16.96
CA ILE A 141 -0.85 -4.17 16.61
C ILE A 141 -0.20 -4.77 15.36
N PHE A 142 0.40 -3.91 14.56
CA PHE A 142 1.14 -4.29 13.36
C PHE A 142 2.64 -4.12 13.56
N VAL A 143 3.40 -5.02 12.96
CA VAL A 143 4.84 -4.88 12.78
C VAL A 143 5.22 -5.41 11.40
N SER A 144 5.75 -4.53 10.54
CA SER A 144 6.14 -4.92 9.19
C SER A 144 7.53 -5.54 9.15
N GLY A 145 7.79 -6.33 8.10
CA GLY A 145 9.12 -6.90 7.83
C GLY A 145 10.17 -5.86 7.48
N GLY A 146 9.77 -4.66 7.09
CA GLY A 146 10.63 -3.55 6.71
C GLY A 146 10.99 -3.50 5.23
N PRO A 147 11.38 -2.31 4.72
CA PRO A 147 11.85 -2.12 3.36
C PRO A 147 13.23 -2.73 3.13
N MET A 148 13.53 -3.09 1.86
CA MET A 148 14.87 -3.44 1.44
C MET A 148 15.76 -2.20 1.29
N GLU A 149 17.07 -2.42 1.25
CA GLU A 149 18.03 -1.40 0.87
C GLU A 149 17.92 -1.09 -0.63
N SER A 150 18.20 0.14 -1.06
CA SER A 150 18.33 0.47 -2.47
C SER A 150 19.61 -0.14 -3.07
N GLY A 151 19.56 -0.49 -4.35
CA GLY A 151 20.69 -1.08 -5.05
C GLY A 151 21.82 -0.09 -5.32
N GLU A 152 23.04 -0.58 -5.49
CA GLU A 152 24.16 0.22 -5.99
C GLU A 152 24.04 0.40 -7.50
N GLY A 153 24.43 1.58 -8.00
CA GLY A 153 24.54 1.84 -9.43
C GLY A 153 25.52 0.90 -10.13
N VAL A 154 25.46 0.83 -11.45
CA VAL A 154 26.39 0.05 -12.28
C VAL A 154 27.32 1.01 -13.01
N GLU A 155 28.59 0.98 -12.67
CA GLU A 155 29.62 1.88 -13.23
C GLU A 155 29.59 1.90 -14.76
N GLY A 156 29.56 3.11 -15.32
CA GLY A 156 29.50 3.33 -16.76
C GLY A 156 28.15 3.03 -17.42
N VAL A 157 27.11 2.65 -16.65
CA VAL A 157 25.76 2.36 -17.13
C VAL A 157 24.73 3.20 -16.39
N VAL A 158 24.65 3.09 -15.06
CA VAL A 158 23.70 3.82 -14.22
C VAL A 158 24.43 4.30 -12.97
N GLU A 159 24.51 5.62 -12.80
CA GLU A 159 25.25 6.26 -11.71
C GLU A 159 24.45 6.46 -10.42
N HIS A 160 23.09 6.46 -10.52
CA HIS A 160 22.23 6.58 -9.35
C HIS A 160 21.97 5.21 -8.70
N ARG A 161 21.42 5.23 -7.48
CA ARG A 161 21.00 4.01 -6.79
C ARG A 161 19.80 3.38 -7.51
N LEU A 162 19.77 2.05 -7.51
CA LEU A 162 18.82 1.25 -8.29
C LEU A 162 17.64 0.77 -7.47
N ASP A 163 16.53 0.56 -8.17
CA ASP A 163 15.38 -0.20 -7.71
C ASP A 163 14.80 -1.10 -8.82
N LEU A 164 13.68 -1.78 -8.56
CA LEU A 164 13.01 -2.66 -9.50
C LEU A 164 12.65 -1.97 -10.82
N VAL A 165 12.23 -0.70 -10.77
CA VAL A 165 11.78 0.05 -11.96
C VAL A 165 12.93 0.31 -12.92
N ASP A 166 14.13 0.57 -12.40
CA ASP A 166 15.32 0.76 -13.24
C ASP A 166 15.60 -0.48 -14.09
N ALA A 167 15.52 -1.68 -13.51
CA ALA A 167 15.69 -2.92 -14.26
C ALA A 167 14.64 -3.07 -15.38
N MET A 168 13.39 -2.68 -15.13
CA MET A 168 12.32 -2.77 -16.13
C MET A 168 12.47 -1.74 -17.26
N VAL A 169 12.86 -0.51 -16.93
CA VAL A 169 13.08 0.57 -17.91
C VAL A 169 14.28 0.27 -18.79
N MET A 170 15.39 -0.21 -18.19
CA MET A 170 16.60 -0.54 -18.94
C MET A 170 16.46 -1.78 -19.81
N ALA A 171 15.54 -2.68 -19.52
CA ALA A 171 15.28 -3.90 -20.29
C ALA A 171 14.77 -3.61 -21.73
N VAL A 172 14.22 -2.42 -21.99
CA VAL A 172 13.69 -2.02 -23.31
C VAL A 172 14.50 -0.90 -23.96
N ASP A 173 15.60 -0.50 -23.36
CA ASP A 173 16.54 0.47 -23.94
C ASP A 173 17.55 -0.26 -24.82
N ASP A 174 17.42 -0.10 -26.14
CA ASP A 174 18.28 -0.73 -27.13
C ASP A 174 19.79 -0.35 -26.99
N SER A 175 20.10 0.69 -26.19
CA SER A 175 21.49 1.11 -25.91
C SER A 175 22.14 0.31 -24.77
N VAL A 176 21.35 -0.38 -23.96
CA VAL A 176 21.84 -1.19 -22.82
C VAL A 176 22.14 -2.60 -23.29
N SER A 177 23.38 -3.05 -23.14
CA SER A 177 23.77 -4.42 -23.50
C SER A 177 23.20 -5.45 -22.52
N ASP A 178 23.01 -6.71 -22.98
CA ASP A 178 22.59 -7.82 -22.11
C ASP A 178 23.48 -8.01 -20.88
N THR A 179 24.79 -7.76 -21.04
CA THR A 179 25.75 -7.85 -19.92
C THR A 179 25.52 -6.74 -18.89
N ALA A 180 25.24 -5.52 -19.33
CA ALA A 180 24.91 -4.40 -18.44
C ALA A 180 23.56 -4.64 -17.76
N LEU A 181 22.54 -5.09 -18.49
CA LEU A 181 21.24 -5.45 -17.93
C LEU A 181 21.37 -6.53 -16.83
N ALA A 182 22.16 -7.58 -17.07
CA ALA A 182 22.41 -8.63 -16.07
C ALA A 182 23.11 -8.10 -14.80
N GLN A 183 23.88 -7.01 -14.87
CA GLN A 183 24.45 -6.35 -13.68
C GLN A 183 23.37 -5.54 -12.95
N ILE A 184 22.52 -4.81 -13.69
CA ILE A 184 21.40 -4.08 -13.11
C ILE A 184 20.47 -5.04 -12.35
N GLU A 185 20.06 -6.16 -12.95
CA GLU A 185 19.23 -7.21 -12.30
C GLU A 185 19.84 -7.71 -10.98
N LYS A 186 21.16 -7.89 -10.93
CA LYS A 186 21.84 -8.36 -9.72
C LYS A 186 21.85 -7.30 -8.61
N ASN A 187 21.81 -6.02 -8.96
CA ASN A 187 21.98 -4.92 -8.02
C ASN A 187 20.66 -4.27 -7.60
N ALA A 188 19.63 -4.29 -8.45
CA ALA A 188 18.37 -3.55 -8.24
C ALA A 188 17.62 -3.91 -6.95
N CYS A 189 17.67 -5.19 -6.52
CA CYS A 189 17.02 -5.68 -5.30
C CYS A 189 18.01 -6.45 -4.42
N PRO A 190 18.88 -5.77 -3.67
CA PRO A 190 20.04 -6.42 -3.04
C PRO A 190 19.71 -7.18 -1.75
N THR A 191 18.60 -6.86 -1.06
CA THR A 191 18.32 -7.43 0.26
C THR A 191 16.90 -7.98 0.38
N CYS A 192 16.63 -8.72 1.46
CA CYS A 192 15.24 -8.95 1.89
C CYS A 192 14.58 -7.63 2.28
N GLY A 193 13.27 -7.61 2.24
CA GLY A 193 12.45 -6.42 2.53
C GLY A 193 11.46 -6.12 1.42
N SER A 194 10.52 -5.23 1.67
CA SER A 194 9.65 -4.64 0.66
C SER A 194 10.45 -3.72 -0.27
N CYS A 195 9.81 -3.07 -1.23
CA CYS A 195 10.52 -2.22 -2.20
C CYS A 195 11.40 -1.14 -1.53
N ALA A 196 12.49 -0.72 -2.19
CA ALA A 196 13.37 0.35 -1.69
C ALA A 196 12.78 1.76 -1.84
N GLY A 197 11.77 1.95 -2.71
CA GLY A 197 11.10 3.24 -2.97
C GLY A 197 9.75 3.37 -2.26
N MET A 198 9.04 4.49 -2.54
CA MET A 198 7.70 4.76 -2.04
C MET A 198 6.65 4.12 -2.98
N PHE A 199 6.72 2.80 -3.11
CA PHE A 199 5.75 1.96 -3.80
C PHE A 199 4.63 1.56 -2.84
N THR A 200 3.68 0.74 -3.28
CA THR A 200 2.49 0.41 -2.49
C THR A 200 2.81 -0.22 -1.14
N ALA A 201 3.77 -1.16 -1.09
CA ALA A 201 4.17 -1.83 0.16
C ALA A 201 4.60 -0.84 1.24
N ASN A 202 5.57 0.03 0.92
CA ASN A 202 6.08 1.01 1.87
C ASN A 202 5.03 2.09 2.16
N SER A 203 4.28 2.56 1.15
CA SER A 203 3.18 3.51 1.38
C SER A 203 2.18 2.95 2.39
N MET A 204 1.74 1.69 2.25
CA MET A 204 0.80 1.08 3.19
C MET A 204 1.39 0.86 4.59
N ASN A 205 2.68 0.52 4.70
CA ASN A 205 3.35 0.40 6.00
C ASN A 205 3.50 1.77 6.71
N CYS A 206 3.74 2.83 5.94
CA CYS A 206 3.77 4.21 6.43
C CYS A 206 2.36 4.70 6.83
N LEU A 207 1.33 4.41 6.01
CA LEU A 207 -0.06 4.73 6.35
C LEU A 207 -0.53 4.00 7.62
N ASN A 208 -0.15 2.74 7.78
CA ASN A 208 -0.48 1.96 8.98
C ASN A 208 0.13 2.57 10.25
N GLU A 209 1.34 3.12 10.16
CA GLU A 209 1.95 3.91 11.21
C GLU A 209 1.14 5.20 11.47
N ALA A 210 0.77 5.94 10.41
CA ALA A 210 0.00 7.19 10.54
C ALA A 210 -1.43 7.00 11.04
N ILE A 211 -2.10 5.88 10.71
CA ILE A 211 -3.41 5.50 11.28
C ILE A 211 -3.28 5.25 12.79
N GLY A 212 -2.10 4.84 13.27
CA GLY A 212 -1.83 4.59 14.68
C GLY A 212 -1.86 3.12 15.10
N LEU A 213 -1.85 2.16 14.16
CA LEU A 213 -1.87 0.72 14.47
C LEU A 213 -0.48 0.06 14.47
N ALA A 214 0.58 0.81 14.16
CA ALA A 214 1.96 0.36 14.21
C ALA A 214 2.83 1.31 15.05
N LEU A 215 4.01 0.85 15.43
CA LEU A 215 4.98 1.64 16.19
C LEU A 215 5.76 2.61 15.29
N PRO A 216 6.27 3.73 15.82
CA PRO A 216 7.12 4.66 15.07
C PRO A 216 8.33 3.96 14.46
N GLY A 217 8.64 4.29 13.20
CA GLY A 217 9.69 3.65 12.41
C GLY A 217 9.26 2.35 11.70
N ASN A 218 8.00 1.91 11.89
CA ASN A 218 7.49 0.72 11.23
C ASN A 218 7.60 0.79 9.70
N GLY A 219 7.28 1.94 9.11
CA GLY A 219 7.27 2.13 7.65
C GLY A 219 8.66 2.31 7.03
N THR A 220 9.66 2.75 7.79
CA THR A 220 10.92 3.24 7.22
C THR A 220 12.19 2.52 7.68
N THR A 221 12.20 1.82 8.83
CA THR A 221 13.36 1.06 9.29
C THR A 221 13.61 -0.14 8.37
N LEU A 222 14.81 -0.27 7.82
CA LEU A 222 15.16 -1.33 6.87
C LEU A 222 15.04 -2.74 7.48
N ALA A 223 14.72 -3.74 6.65
CA ALA A 223 14.64 -5.15 7.07
C ALA A 223 15.97 -5.69 7.60
N THR A 224 17.08 -5.23 7.03
CA THR A 224 18.45 -5.63 7.40
C THR A 224 18.92 -5.00 8.71
N GLN A 225 18.29 -3.92 9.17
CA GLN A 225 18.73 -3.16 10.33
C GLN A 225 18.37 -3.84 11.67
N ILE A 226 19.35 -3.94 12.57
CA ILE A 226 19.14 -4.54 13.89
C ILE A 226 18.08 -3.78 14.72
N ALA A 227 17.94 -2.47 14.49
CA ALA A 227 16.92 -1.65 15.13
C ALA A 227 15.50 -2.15 14.88
N ARG A 228 15.23 -2.79 13.73
CA ARG A 228 13.92 -3.40 13.44
C ARG A 228 13.57 -4.56 14.37
N LYS A 229 14.56 -5.30 14.87
CA LYS A 229 14.31 -6.37 15.84
C LYS A 229 13.59 -5.86 17.08
N GLU A 230 13.93 -4.66 17.53
CA GLU A 230 13.29 -4.04 18.70
C GLU A 230 11.81 -3.75 18.46
N LEU A 231 11.41 -3.36 17.22
CA LEU A 231 10.01 -3.16 16.87
C LEU A 231 9.17 -4.45 17.03
N PHE A 232 9.72 -5.61 16.66
CA PHE A 232 9.05 -6.90 16.88
C PHE A 232 8.89 -7.23 18.37
N LEU A 233 9.93 -6.99 19.18
CA LEU A 233 9.88 -7.23 20.63
C LEU A 233 8.89 -6.28 21.31
N GLN A 234 8.91 -5.00 20.95
CA GLN A 234 7.99 -4.01 21.50
C GLN A 234 6.54 -4.29 21.10
N ALA A 235 6.27 -4.70 19.85
CA ALA A 235 4.94 -5.09 19.41
C ALA A 235 4.38 -6.25 20.27
N GLY A 236 5.21 -7.28 20.54
CA GLY A 236 4.84 -8.40 21.40
C GLY A 236 4.54 -8.00 22.85
N LYS A 237 5.31 -7.08 23.42
CA LYS A 237 5.05 -6.56 24.78
C LYS A 237 3.81 -5.66 24.81
N ARG A 238 3.69 -4.75 23.83
CA ARG A 238 2.62 -3.75 23.78
C ARG A 238 1.25 -4.41 23.62
N ILE A 239 1.11 -5.44 22.77
CA ILE A 239 -0.18 -6.08 22.55
C ILE A 239 -0.78 -6.70 23.81
N VAL A 240 0.05 -7.24 24.72
CA VAL A 240 -0.42 -7.74 26.02
C VAL A 240 -0.94 -6.60 26.89
N GLY A 241 -0.26 -5.45 26.87
CA GLY A 241 -0.72 -4.23 27.55
C GLY A 241 -2.05 -3.73 27.00
N LEU A 242 -2.23 -3.68 25.67
CA LEU A 242 -3.49 -3.28 25.02
C LEU A 242 -4.63 -4.25 25.38
N ALA A 243 -4.36 -5.56 25.38
CA ALA A 243 -5.33 -6.57 25.81
C ALA A 243 -5.77 -6.35 27.26
N LYS A 244 -4.83 -6.07 28.19
CA LYS A 244 -5.17 -5.77 29.58
C LYS A 244 -5.98 -4.48 29.72
N ARG A 245 -5.64 -3.41 29.01
CA ARG A 245 -6.43 -2.17 28.99
C ARG A 245 -7.88 -2.47 28.59
N TYR A 246 -8.10 -3.24 27.54
CA TYR A 246 -9.46 -3.57 27.09
C TYR A 246 -10.19 -4.51 28.06
N TYR A 247 -9.60 -5.67 28.39
CA TYR A 247 -10.31 -6.71 29.16
C TYR A 247 -10.36 -6.46 30.67
N GLU A 248 -9.35 -5.76 31.24
CA GLU A 248 -9.27 -5.52 32.70
C GLU A 248 -9.70 -4.11 33.10
N GLN A 249 -9.64 -3.12 32.17
CA GLN A 249 -9.93 -1.72 32.46
C GLN A 249 -11.12 -1.17 31.68
N ASP A 250 -11.74 -1.97 30.80
CA ASP A 250 -12.86 -1.59 29.94
C ASP A 250 -12.54 -0.43 28.98
N ASP A 251 -11.28 -0.36 28.54
CA ASP A 251 -10.78 0.72 27.71
C ASP A 251 -10.93 0.37 26.22
N GLU A 252 -11.99 0.88 25.60
CA GLU A 252 -12.28 0.69 24.17
C GLU A 252 -11.40 1.56 23.25
N SER A 253 -10.66 2.53 23.79
CA SER A 253 -9.79 3.41 22.98
C SER A 253 -8.67 2.66 22.26
N VAL A 254 -8.31 1.46 22.75
CA VAL A 254 -7.26 0.59 22.20
C VAL A 254 -7.74 -0.30 21.05
N LEU A 255 -9.02 -0.27 20.72
CA LEU A 255 -9.60 -1.09 19.65
C LEU A 255 -9.32 -0.48 18.27
N PRO A 256 -9.10 -1.31 17.23
CA PRO A 256 -8.80 -0.83 15.88
C PRO A 256 -9.78 0.21 15.34
N ARG A 257 -11.09 0.04 15.53
CA ARG A 257 -12.09 1.00 15.06
C ARG A 257 -12.12 2.29 15.87
N SER A 258 -11.65 2.28 17.12
CA SER A 258 -11.50 3.49 17.96
C SER A 258 -10.25 4.28 17.57
N ILE A 259 -9.21 3.60 17.06
CA ILE A 259 -7.97 4.20 16.55
C ILE A 259 -8.17 4.70 15.12
N ALA A 260 -8.70 3.86 14.22
CA ALA A 260 -8.91 4.17 12.81
C ALA A 260 -10.20 4.97 12.59
N THR A 261 -10.29 6.15 13.19
CA THR A 261 -11.39 7.11 13.02
C THR A 261 -11.29 7.83 11.66
N LYS A 262 -12.30 8.62 11.30
CA LYS A 262 -12.26 9.45 10.10
C LYS A 262 -11.05 10.40 10.12
N GLU A 263 -10.78 11.01 11.26
CA GLU A 263 -9.65 11.91 11.48
C GLU A 263 -8.30 11.19 11.29
N ALA A 264 -8.19 9.94 11.75
CA ALA A 264 -7.00 9.13 11.54
C ALA A 264 -6.80 8.77 10.05
N PHE A 265 -7.87 8.44 9.32
CA PHE A 265 -7.82 8.27 7.86
C PHE A 265 -7.44 9.55 7.13
N GLU A 266 -7.96 10.70 7.55
CA GLU A 266 -7.59 12.01 6.98
C GLU A 266 -6.11 12.34 7.23
N ASN A 267 -5.58 12.08 8.42
CA ASN A 267 -4.15 12.24 8.73
C ASN A 267 -3.27 11.29 7.90
N ALA A 268 -3.66 10.03 7.78
CA ALA A 268 -2.94 9.06 6.96
C ALA A 268 -2.94 9.44 5.47
N MET A 269 -4.07 9.93 4.96
CA MET A 269 -4.14 10.42 3.57
C MET A 269 -3.36 11.73 3.39
N ALA A 270 -3.34 12.62 4.39
CA ALA A 270 -2.49 13.81 4.36
C ALA A 270 -1.00 13.44 4.27
N LEU A 271 -0.56 12.42 5.03
CA LEU A 271 0.78 11.85 4.89
C LEU A 271 1.01 11.32 3.47
N ASP A 272 0.08 10.52 2.94
CA ASP A 272 0.24 9.86 1.64
C ASP A 272 0.40 10.87 0.49
N VAL A 273 -0.42 11.91 0.45
CA VAL A 273 -0.30 12.97 -0.56
C VAL A 273 0.95 13.84 -0.36
N ALA A 274 1.40 14.03 0.89
CA ALA A 274 2.63 14.78 1.19
C ALA A 274 3.90 14.05 0.76
N MET A 275 3.91 12.73 0.81
CA MET A 275 5.07 11.92 0.40
C MET A 275 4.98 11.40 -1.03
N GLY A 276 3.91 11.71 -1.78
CA GLY A 276 3.70 11.22 -3.14
C GLY A 276 3.62 9.71 -3.20
N GLY A 277 2.79 9.11 -2.34
CA GLY A 277 2.62 7.68 -2.21
C GLY A 277 2.01 6.98 -3.43
N SER A 278 1.61 5.73 -3.28
CA SER A 278 1.02 4.93 -4.35
C SER A 278 -0.45 5.26 -4.56
N THR A 279 -0.93 5.25 -5.81
CA THR A 279 -2.38 5.33 -6.09
C THR A 279 -3.18 4.18 -5.47
N ASN A 280 -2.53 3.03 -5.24
CA ASN A 280 -3.15 1.87 -4.58
C ASN A 280 -3.52 2.14 -3.12
N THR A 281 -2.84 3.07 -2.43
CA THR A 281 -3.21 3.46 -1.06
C THR A 281 -4.60 4.05 -0.99
N VAL A 282 -5.01 4.81 -2.02
CA VAL A 282 -6.39 5.31 -2.16
C VAL A 282 -7.39 4.15 -2.15
N LEU A 283 -7.17 3.15 -3.03
CA LEU A 283 -8.02 1.96 -3.11
C LEU A 283 -8.10 1.22 -1.77
N HIS A 284 -6.94 1.04 -1.11
CA HIS A 284 -6.87 0.29 0.15
C HIS A 284 -7.45 1.07 1.32
N SER A 285 -7.24 2.38 1.40
CA SER A 285 -7.81 3.22 2.46
C SER A 285 -9.34 3.24 2.41
N LEU A 286 -9.93 3.34 1.20
CA LEU A 286 -11.37 3.22 1.00
C LEU A 286 -11.91 1.84 1.45
N ALA A 287 -11.17 0.77 1.14
CA ALA A 287 -11.54 -0.59 1.56
C ALA A 287 -11.47 -0.75 3.09
N ILE A 288 -10.42 -0.25 3.74
CA ILE A 288 -10.22 -0.34 5.18
C ILE A 288 -11.29 0.50 5.91
N ALA A 289 -11.58 1.71 5.42
CA ALA A 289 -12.63 2.57 5.96
C ALA A 289 -14.02 1.92 5.85
N HIS A 290 -14.31 1.24 4.73
CA HIS A 290 -15.54 0.45 4.56
C HIS A 290 -15.69 -0.61 5.66
N GLU A 291 -14.64 -1.42 5.91
CA GLU A 291 -14.66 -2.45 6.95
C GLU A 291 -14.69 -1.87 8.38
N ALA A 292 -14.13 -0.68 8.57
CA ALA A 292 -14.21 0.05 9.83
C ALA A 292 -15.59 0.68 10.08
N GLY A 293 -16.45 0.78 9.05
CA GLY A 293 -17.72 1.51 9.11
C GLY A 293 -17.54 3.03 9.12
N VAL A 294 -16.42 3.54 8.58
CA VAL A 294 -16.10 4.97 8.50
C VAL A 294 -16.49 5.53 7.14
N ASP A 295 -17.23 6.64 7.14
CA ASP A 295 -17.59 7.37 5.93
C ASP A 295 -16.40 8.22 5.44
N PHE A 296 -15.50 7.55 4.70
CA PHE A 296 -14.32 8.12 4.07
C PHE A 296 -14.36 7.85 2.57
N THR A 297 -14.30 8.90 1.76
CA THR A 297 -14.63 8.85 0.34
C THR A 297 -13.57 9.51 -0.54
N LEU A 298 -13.69 9.37 -1.87
CA LEU A 298 -12.85 10.09 -2.83
C LEU A 298 -12.98 11.62 -2.71
N ASP A 299 -14.11 12.14 -2.22
CA ASP A 299 -14.28 13.58 -2.00
C ASP A 299 -13.43 14.08 -0.82
N ASP A 300 -13.29 13.27 0.24
CA ASP A 300 -12.35 13.55 1.34
C ASP A 300 -10.91 13.56 0.83
N ILE A 301 -10.54 12.59 -0.01
CA ILE A 301 -9.20 12.49 -0.60
C ILE A 301 -8.89 13.68 -1.50
N ASP A 302 -9.82 14.09 -2.37
CA ASP A 302 -9.64 15.28 -3.22
C ASP A 302 -9.49 16.55 -2.39
N ARG A 303 -10.31 16.71 -1.36
CA ARG A 303 -10.24 17.84 -0.42
C ARG A 303 -8.87 17.91 0.28
N ILE A 304 -8.34 16.79 0.74
CA ILE A 304 -7.03 16.71 1.39
C ILE A 304 -5.93 17.03 0.37
N SER A 305 -5.96 16.39 -0.80
CA SER A 305 -4.98 16.58 -1.87
C SER A 305 -4.83 18.02 -2.33
N ARG A 306 -5.92 18.80 -2.31
CA ARG A 306 -5.90 20.24 -2.66
C ARG A 306 -5.28 21.14 -1.59
N LYS A 307 -5.15 20.66 -0.34
CA LYS A 307 -4.68 21.45 0.81
C LYS A 307 -3.28 21.07 1.26
N VAL A 308 -2.93 19.82 1.10
CA VAL A 308 -1.67 19.25 1.62
C VAL A 308 -0.62 19.30 0.52
N PRO A 309 0.51 20.02 0.72
CA PRO A 309 1.58 20.12 -0.27
C PRO A 309 2.39 18.83 -0.34
N CYS A 310 3.09 18.61 -1.47
CA CYS A 310 4.04 17.51 -1.61
C CYS A 310 5.38 17.87 -0.96
N LEU A 311 5.71 17.22 0.16
CA LEU A 311 6.91 17.52 0.98
C LEU A 311 8.09 16.59 0.70
N ALA A 312 7.85 15.42 0.11
CA ALA A 312 8.89 14.45 -0.22
C ALA A 312 8.70 13.87 -1.61
N LYS A 313 9.79 13.73 -2.36
CA LYS A 313 9.82 12.97 -3.61
C LYS A 313 10.84 11.84 -3.49
N VAL A 314 10.33 10.62 -3.41
CA VAL A 314 11.10 9.39 -3.22
C VAL A 314 10.94 8.53 -4.47
N ALA A 315 11.87 7.64 -4.77
CA ALA A 315 11.75 6.73 -5.91
C ALA A 315 10.34 6.09 -5.98
N PRO A 316 9.70 6.05 -7.14
CA PRO A 316 10.19 6.34 -8.49
C PRO A 316 10.03 7.83 -8.91
N ASN A 317 9.51 8.72 -8.05
CA ASN A 317 9.31 10.15 -8.35
C ASN A 317 10.62 10.95 -8.32
N SER A 318 11.70 10.33 -7.88
CA SER A 318 13.05 10.89 -7.79
C SER A 318 14.07 9.77 -7.88
N THR A 319 15.18 10.00 -8.55
CA THR A 319 16.36 9.10 -8.56
C THR A 319 17.31 9.38 -7.38
N LYS A 320 17.06 10.47 -6.62
CA LYS A 320 17.95 10.93 -5.54
C LYS A 320 17.66 10.24 -4.21
N TYR A 321 16.37 9.98 -3.90
CA TYR A 321 15.93 9.53 -2.59
C TYR A 321 15.17 8.19 -2.66
N HIS A 322 15.50 7.30 -1.72
CA HIS A 322 14.83 6.04 -1.44
C HIS A 322 14.29 6.05 0.00
N ILE A 323 13.63 4.98 0.44
CA ILE A 323 13.00 4.92 1.77
C ILE A 323 14.00 5.10 2.92
N GLU A 324 15.24 4.65 2.76
CA GLU A 324 16.34 4.81 3.72
C GLU A 324 16.71 6.28 3.97
N HIS A 325 16.50 7.14 2.98
CA HIS A 325 16.71 8.59 3.11
C HIS A 325 15.56 9.25 3.88
N VAL A 326 14.32 8.79 3.67
CA VAL A 326 13.17 9.21 4.49
C VAL A 326 13.41 8.83 5.95
N HIS A 327 13.91 7.60 6.19
CA HIS A 327 14.26 7.14 7.53
C HIS A 327 15.29 8.07 8.18
N ARG A 328 16.42 8.34 7.52
CA ARG A 328 17.45 9.25 8.02
C ARG A 328 16.94 10.67 8.30
N ALA A 329 15.92 11.11 7.57
CA ALA A 329 15.30 12.43 7.74
C ALA A 329 14.27 12.50 8.90
N GLY A 330 14.10 11.41 9.66
CA GLY A 330 13.19 11.30 10.80
C GLY A 330 11.91 10.51 10.52
N GLY A 331 11.82 9.84 9.35
CA GLY A 331 10.74 8.94 9.00
C GLY A 331 9.36 9.59 8.97
N ILE A 332 8.36 8.81 9.31
CA ILE A 332 6.95 9.24 9.30
C ILE A 332 6.67 10.31 10.36
N PRO A 333 7.22 10.24 11.59
CA PRO A 333 7.05 11.32 12.57
C PRO A 333 7.50 12.69 12.07
N ALA A 334 8.61 12.77 11.32
CA ALA A 334 9.09 14.04 10.77
C ALA A 334 8.13 14.61 9.71
N LEU A 335 7.58 13.78 8.81
CA LEU A 335 6.56 14.19 7.84
C LEU A 335 5.28 14.66 8.52
N LEU A 336 4.75 13.88 9.47
CA LEU A 336 3.58 14.26 10.25
C LEU A 336 3.85 15.52 11.09
N GLY A 337 5.07 15.68 11.62
CA GLY A 337 5.50 16.87 12.34
C GLY A 337 5.43 18.13 11.49
N GLU A 338 5.92 18.10 10.25
CA GLU A 338 5.81 19.22 9.31
C GLU A 338 4.34 19.57 9.01
N LEU A 339 3.50 18.56 8.74
CA LEU A 339 2.08 18.76 8.49
C LEU A 339 1.34 19.29 9.73
N ASN A 340 1.69 18.82 10.94
CA ASN A 340 1.11 19.28 12.20
C ASN A 340 1.47 20.73 12.51
N ARG A 341 2.73 21.13 12.29
CA ARG A 341 3.18 22.53 12.42
C ARG A 341 2.42 23.47 11.48
N ALA A 342 2.08 22.98 10.29
CA ALA A 342 1.27 23.70 9.32
C ALA A 342 -0.25 23.70 9.63
N GLY A 343 -0.70 23.01 10.67
CA GLY A 343 -2.13 22.93 11.03
C GLY A 343 -2.97 22.09 10.07
N LEU A 344 -2.36 21.12 9.39
CA LEU A 344 -3.00 20.27 8.36
C LEU A 344 -3.47 18.92 8.91
N LEU A 345 -3.25 18.62 10.19
CA LEU A 345 -3.60 17.36 10.82
C LEU A 345 -4.59 17.51 11.98
N HIS A 346 -5.32 16.45 12.26
CA HIS A 346 -6.15 16.29 13.45
C HIS A 346 -5.29 15.79 14.62
N LYS A 347 -5.34 16.50 15.74
CA LYS A 347 -4.48 16.23 16.90
C LYS A 347 -5.02 15.17 17.86
N ASN A 348 -6.36 15.06 17.93
CA ASN A 348 -7.05 14.17 18.88
C ASN A 348 -7.27 12.77 18.27
N VAL A 349 -6.20 12.16 17.77
CA VAL A 349 -6.21 10.78 17.27
C VAL A 349 -5.36 9.92 18.20
N HIS A 350 -5.86 8.72 18.51
CA HIS A 350 -5.16 7.74 19.34
C HIS A 350 -4.29 6.82 18.48
N SER A 351 -3.31 6.22 19.12
CA SER A 351 -2.50 5.15 18.51
C SER A 351 -2.26 4.02 19.52
N VAL A 352 -1.71 2.91 19.04
CA VAL A 352 -1.31 1.80 19.92
C VAL A 352 -0.21 2.18 20.92
N HIS A 353 0.40 3.35 20.81
CA HIS A 353 1.54 3.78 21.62
C HIS A 353 1.41 5.18 22.25
N ALA A 354 0.46 6.01 21.80
CA ALA A 354 0.24 7.37 22.32
C ALA A 354 -1.25 7.71 22.35
N ASP A 355 -1.66 8.53 23.30
CA ASP A 355 -3.07 8.93 23.47
C ASP A 355 -3.45 10.16 22.62
N SER A 356 -2.46 10.80 21.97
CA SER A 356 -2.69 11.89 21.01
C SER A 356 -1.56 12.00 19.99
N LEU A 357 -1.83 12.68 18.86
CA LEU A 357 -0.80 12.98 17.86
C LEU A 357 0.31 13.89 18.43
N ASP A 358 -0.07 14.90 19.24
CA ASP A 358 0.91 15.82 19.82
C ASP A 358 1.87 15.09 20.78
N GLU A 359 1.39 14.13 21.58
CA GLU A 359 2.22 13.28 22.43
C GLU A 359 3.18 12.42 21.60
N TRP A 360 2.65 11.75 20.56
CA TRP A 360 3.47 10.98 19.66
C TRP A 360 4.58 11.81 19.02
N LEU A 361 4.25 12.97 18.44
CA LEU A 361 5.22 13.80 17.74
C LEU A 361 6.22 14.46 18.69
N ALA A 362 5.82 14.79 19.94
CA ALA A 362 6.75 15.31 20.94
C ALA A 362 7.87 14.33 21.27
N GLU A 363 7.57 13.02 21.26
CA GLU A 363 8.54 11.96 21.55
C GLU A 363 9.37 11.54 20.32
N TRP A 364 8.75 11.51 19.10
CA TRP A 364 9.34 10.83 17.95
C TRP A 364 9.75 11.72 16.79
N ASP A 365 9.24 12.96 16.69
CA ASP A 365 9.69 13.89 15.63
C ASP A 365 11.04 14.52 16.02
N ILE A 366 12.12 14.06 15.38
CA ILE A 366 13.49 14.56 15.64
C ILE A 366 13.68 16.05 15.31
N ARG A 367 12.70 16.70 14.67
CA ARG A 367 12.69 18.14 14.36
C ARG A 367 11.89 18.94 15.40
N SER A 368 11.21 18.29 16.35
CA SER A 368 10.40 18.96 17.39
C SER A 368 11.25 19.71 18.43
N GLY A 369 12.50 19.31 18.63
CA GLY A 369 13.36 19.77 19.73
C GLY A 369 13.08 19.10 21.07
N THR A 370 12.10 18.18 21.14
CA THR A 370 11.71 17.43 22.36
C THR A 370 11.84 15.91 22.17
N ALA A 371 12.21 15.47 20.99
CA ALA A 371 12.31 14.06 20.65
C ALA A 371 13.23 13.28 21.60
N SER A 372 12.83 12.05 21.88
CA SER A 372 13.57 11.14 22.76
C SER A 372 14.93 10.73 22.16
N GLU A 373 15.87 10.35 23.04
CA GLU A 373 17.15 9.75 22.61
C GLU A 373 16.88 8.48 21.77
N GLN A 374 15.86 7.70 22.11
CA GLN A 374 15.46 6.52 21.36
C GLN A 374 15.04 6.87 19.93
N ALA A 375 14.30 7.96 19.70
CA ALA A 375 13.93 8.43 18.36
C ALA A 375 15.17 8.83 17.56
N HIS A 376 16.08 9.61 18.15
CA HIS A 376 17.33 9.98 17.52
C HIS A 376 18.17 8.75 17.13
N GLU A 377 18.31 7.78 18.02
CA GLU A 377 19.06 6.56 17.77
C GLU A 377 18.41 5.71 16.64
N LEU A 378 17.09 5.59 16.64
CA LEU A 378 16.36 4.83 15.61
C LEU A 378 16.60 5.41 14.22
N PHE A 379 16.44 6.72 14.04
CA PHE A 379 16.52 7.37 12.73
C PHE A 379 17.95 7.59 12.22
N LEU A 380 18.96 7.21 12.99
CA LEU A 380 20.34 7.08 12.51
C LEU A 380 20.65 5.71 11.90
N ALA A 381 19.76 4.73 11.98
CA ALA A 381 20.00 3.42 11.41
C ALA A 381 20.25 3.50 9.88
N ALA A 382 21.36 2.92 9.42
CA ALA A 382 21.84 3.03 8.06
C ALA A 382 21.90 1.66 7.34
N PRO A 383 21.84 1.62 5.99
CA PRO A 383 21.95 0.39 5.23
C PRO A 383 23.29 -0.31 5.45
N GLY A 384 23.31 -1.63 5.26
CA GLY A 384 24.52 -2.45 5.34
C GLY A 384 25.38 -2.38 4.08
N GLY A 385 24.77 -2.12 2.92
CA GLY A 385 25.42 -2.12 1.63
C GLY A 385 25.88 -3.51 1.17
N VAL A 386 25.32 -4.59 1.75
CA VAL A 386 25.71 -5.96 1.45
C VAL A 386 24.48 -6.78 1.02
N ARG A 387 24.61 -7.46 -0.12
CA ARG A 387 23.54 -8.33 -0.60
C ARG A 387 23.26 -9.46 0.39
N THR A 388 22.00 -9.54 0.87
CA THR A 388 21.61 -10.53 1.87
C THR A 388 20.09 -10.75 1.92
N THR A 389 19.68 -11.98 2.26
CA THR A 389 18.29 -12.30 2.62
C THR A 389 18.08 -12.39 4.14
N GLN A 390 19.10 -12.03 4.93
CA GLN A 390 19.04 -12.10 6.39
C GLN A 390 18.56 -10.77 7.00
N ALA A 391 17.49 -10.84 7.77
CA ALA A 391 17.08 -9.72 8.61
C ALA A 391 18.13 -9.41 9.69
N PHE A 392 18.14 -8.17 10.17
CA PHE A 392 18.96 -7.73 11.30
C PHE A 392 20.47 -7.95 11.09
N SER A 393 20.93 -7.95 9.83
CA SER A 393 22.31 -8.26 9.46
C SER A 393 23.26 -7.08 9.58
N THR A 394 22.75 -5.86 9.82
CA THR A 394 23.58 -4.66 9.99
C THR A 394 23.20 -3.86 11.23
N ALA A 395 24.22 -3.24 11.84
CA ALA A 395 24.10 -2.25 12.91
C ALA A 395 24.70 -0.89 12.50
N ASN A 396 24.88 -0.66 11.20
CA ASN A 396 25.43 0.58 10.70
C ASN A 396 24.56 1.77 11.09
N LYS A 397 25.20 2.92 11.30
CA LYS A 397 24.55 4.19 11.61
C LYS A 397 25.09 5.29 10.72
N TYR A 398 24.22 6.21 10.34
CA TYR A 398 24.64 7.48 9.75
C TYR A 398 25.35 8.34 10.82
N GLU A 399 26.28 9.19 10.39
CA GLU A 399 26.99 10.12 11.29
C GLU A 399 26.04 11.21 11.83
N SER A 400 25.01 11.57 11.05
CA SER A 400 24.03 12.59 11.40
C SER A 400 22.71 12.35 10.69
N HIS A 401 21.62 12.89 11.24
CA HIS A 401 20.33 12.98 10.55
C HIS A 401 20.44 13.89 9.32
N GLU A 402 19.48 13.72 8.40
CA GLU A 402 19.25 14.66 7.32
C GLU A 402 18.06 15.55 7.73
N THR A 403 18.33 16.83 8.02
CA THR A 403 17.32 17.78 8.53
C THR A 403 17.21 19.05 7.69
N ASP A 404 17.75 19.04 6.46
CA ASP A 404 17.63 20.17 5.53
C ASP A 404 16.16 20.31 5.08
N ALA A 405 15.50 21.30 5.67
CA ALA A 405 14.08 21.56 5.41
C ALA A 405 13.82 22.27 4.06
N GLU A 406 14.86 22.79 3.41
CA GLU A 406 14.74 23.52 2.14
C GLU A 406 15.02 22.60 0.93
N ASN A 407 16.12 21.83 0.96
CA ASN A 407 16.59 21.06 -0.19
C ASN A 407 16.71 19.56 0.10
N GLY A 408 16.37 19.13 1.32
CA GLY A 408 16.51 17.76 1.79
C GLY A 408 15.44 16.80 1.27
N CYS A 409 15.45 15.59 1.83
CA CYS A 409 14.49 14.53 1.51
C CYS A 409 13.07 14.89 1.95
N ILE A 410 12.94 15.39 3.18
CA ILE A 410 11.67 15.89 3.74
C ILE A 410 11.80 17.40 3.83
N ARG A 411 10.98 18.14 3.07
CA ARG A 411 10.99 19.59 3.04
C ARG A 411 9.95 20.18 3.97
N ALA A 412 10.21 21.40 4.45
CA ALA A 412 9.18 22.19 5.11
C ALA A 412 8.09 22.62 4.12
N VAL A 413 6.92 22.99 4.64
CA VAL A 413 5.76 23.37 3.81
C VAL A 413 6.08 24.56 2.90
N GLU A 414 6.89 25.51 3.38
CA GLU A 414 7.33 26.69 2.62
C GLU A 414 8.22 26.34 1.42
N HIS A 415 8.87 25.17 1.47
CA HIS A 415 9.81 24.66 0.45
C HIS A 415 9.28 23.41 -0.27
N ALA A 416 7.99 23.15 -0.17
CA ALA A 416 7.32 22.01 -0.80
C ALA A 416 7.63 21.91 -2.30
N TYR A 417 7.66 20.69 -2.82
CA TYR A 417 7.84 20.44 -4.26
C TYR A 417 6.68 20.98 -5.10
N THR A 418 5.45 20.83 -4.58
CA THR A 418 4.22 21.36 -5.18
C THR A 418 3.30 21.81 -4.08
N LYS A 419 2.42 22.80 -4.37
CA LYS A 419 1.41 23.30 -3.43
C LYS A 419 0.26 22.31 -3.25
N ASP A 420 -0.07 21.56 -4.30
CA ASP A 420 -1.03 20.46 -4.28
C ASP A 420 -0.32 19.16 -3.90
N GLY A 421 -1.06 18.20 -3.35
CA GLY A 421 -0.52 16.90 -2.97
C GLY A 421 -0.01 16.06 -4.15
N GLY A 422 0.78 15.04 -3.85
CA GLY A 422 1.37 14.15 -4.85
C GLY A 422 0.39 13.15 -5.50
N LEU A 423 -0.87 13.13 -5.07
CA LEU A 423 -1.97 12.34 -5.65
C LEU A 423 -3.16 13.26 -5.94
N ALA A 424 -3.95 12.95 -6.97
CA ALA A 424 -5.13 13.75 -7.33
C ALA A 424 -6.29 12.86 -7.79
N VAL A 425 -7.52 13.31 -7.48
CA VAL A 425 -8.76 12.70 -7.98
C VAL A 425 -9.25 13.50 -9.19
N LEU A 426 -9.40 12.84 -10.35
CA LEU A 426 -9.93 13.44 -11.57
C LEU A 426 -11.37 13.00 -11.78
N ARG A 427 -12.20 13.89 -12.35
CA ARG A 427 -13.60 13.63 -12.66
C ARG A 427 -13.97 14.13 -14.06
N GLY A 428 -15.01 13.57 -14.63
CA GLY A 428 -15.56 13.97 -15.93
C GLY A 428 -16.45 12.90 -16.53
N ASN A 429 -16.81 13.06 -17.81
CA ASN A 429 -17.71 12.12 -18.47
C ASN A 429 -17.11 10.70 -18.64
N ILE A 430 -15.79 10.56 -18.59
CA ILE A 430 -15.10 9.26 -18.59
C ILE A 430 -15.08 8.65 -17.17
N ALA A 431 -14.87 9.47 -16.14
CA ALA A 431 -14.66 9.07 -14.75
C ALA A 431 -15.72 9.74 -13.85
N GLN A 432 -16.96 9.32 -13.97
CA GLN A 432 -18.10 9.94 -13.27
C GLN A 432 -17.98 9.81 -11.75
N ASN A 433 -17.49 8.66 -11.26
CA ASN A 433 -17.24 8.43 -9.84
C ASN A 433 -15.81 8.78 -9.41
N GLY A 434 -14.93 9.08 -10.37
CA GLY A 434 -13.55 9.47 -10.14
C GLY A 434 -12.53 8.55 -10.81
N ALA A 435 -11.31 9.06 -10.88
CA ALA A 435 -10.09 8.36 -11.30
C ALA A 435 -8.91 8.94 -10.52
N ILE A 436 -7.82 8.21 -10.40
CA ILE A 436 -6.67 8.61 -9.57
C ILE A 436 -5.43 8.79 -10.46
N ILE A 437 -4.70 9.88 -10.22
CA ILE A 437 -3.42 10.16 -10.83
C ILE A 437 -2.36 10.45 -9.76
N LYS A 438 -1.14 9.96 -9.98
CA LYS A 438 0.04 10.30 -9.17
C LYS A 438 0.73 11.54 -9.75
N SER A 439 0.36 12.71 -9.24
CA SER A 439 0.87 14.00 -9.73
C SER A 439 2.31 14.29 -9.34
N ALA A 440 2.82 13.70 -8.24
CA ALA A 440 4.21 13.87 -7.78
C ALA A 440 5.28 13.46 -8.81
N GLY A 441 4.95 12.55 -9.72
CA GLY A 441 5.83 12.05 -10.77
C GLY A 441 5.68 12.72 -12.13
N ILE A 442 4.93 13.82 -12.22
CA ILE A 442 4.63 14.53 -13.48
C ILE A 442 5.24 15.92 -13.44
N ASP A 443 5.83 16.34 -14.55
CA ASP A 443 6.28 17.73 -14.72
C ASP A 443 5.06 18.66 -14.82
N GLU A 444 5.07 19.80 -14.15
CA GLU A 444 3.92 20.71 -14.04
C GLU A 444 3.42 21.21 -15.41
N GLU A 445 4.33 21.34 -16.39
CA GLU A 445 3.99 21.70 -17.78
C GLU A 445 3.06 20.68 -18.47
N LEU A 446 3.01 19.44 -17.95
CA LEU A 446 2.15 18.35 -18.46
C LEU A 446 0.84 18.20 -17.68
N PHE A 447 0.56 19.07 -16.74
CA PHE A 447 -0.69 19.02 -15.95
C PHE A 447 -1.94 19.32 -16.77
N HIS A 448 -1.79 19.93 -17.95
CA HIS A 448 -2.84 20.01 -18.95
C HIS A 448 -2.39 19.30 -20.24
N PHE A 449 -3.06 18.21 -20.57
CA PHE A 449 -2.73 17.37 -21.71
C PHE A 449 -3.99 17.05 -22.52
N VAL A 450 -3.92 17.29 -23.83
CA VAL A 450 -4.98 16.93 -24.78
C VAL A 450 -4.39 16.02 -25.85
N GLY A 451 -5.03 14.87 -26.08
CA GLY A 451 -4.52 13.87 -27.01
C GLY A 451 -5.62 13.03 -27.64
N LYS A 452 -5.20 12.14 -28.55
CA LYS A 452 -6.11 11.19 -29.20
C LYS A 452 -6.07 9.84 -28.48
N ALA A 453 -7.24 9.26 -28.22
CA ALA A 453 -7.37 7.94 -27.66
C ALA A 453 -6.75 6.88 -28.61
N PHE A 454 -5.90 6.03 -28.06
CA PHE A 454 -5.46 4.78 -28.64
C PHE A 454 -6.04 3.65 -27.77
N VAL A 455 -7.15 3.07 -28.19
CA VAL A 455 -7.94 2.16 -27.34
C VAL A 455 -7.50 0.71 -27.53
N VAL A 456 -7.25 0.05 -26.40
CA VAL A 456 -6.92 -1.38 -26.30
C VAL A 456 -7.77 -2.03 -25.20
N GLU A 457 -8.00 -3.34 -25.28
CA GLU A 457 -8.91 -4.06 -24.39
C GLU A 457 -8.18 -4.98 -23.38
N SER A 458 -6.84 -4.86 -23.29
CA SER A 458 -6.02 -5.57 -22.28
C SER A 458 -4.66 -4.92 -22.10
N GLN A 459 -3.99 -5.25 -20.97
CA GLN A 459 -2.58 -4.89 -20.76
C GLN A 459 -1.68 -5.49 -21.84
N ASP A 460 -1.90 -6.75 -22.23
CA ASP A 460 -1.06 -7.45 -23.18
C ASP A 460 -1.11 -6.78 -24.55
N GLU A 461 -2.31 -6.36 -24.99
CA GLU A 461 -2.49 -5.57 -26.21
C GLU A 461 -1.77 -4.22 -26.09
N ALA A 462 -1.89 -3.52 -24.94
CA ALA A 462 -1.18 -2.26 -24.71
C ALA A 462 0.34 -2.43 -24.83
N VAL A 463 0.90 -3.44 -24.19
CA VAL A 463 2.34 -3.77 -24.25
C VAL A 463 2.77 -4.06 -25.70
N PHE A 464 2.02 -4.90 -26.40
CA PHE A 464 2.31 -5.22 -27.80
C PHE A 464 2.32 -3.97 -28.70
N GLU A 465 1.32 -3.10 -28.59
CA GLU A 465 1.18 -1.90 -29.42
C GLU A 465 2.27 -0.85 -29.12
N ILE A 466 2.67 -0.73 -27.84
CA ILE A 466 3.77 0.16 -27.42
C ILE A 466 5.11 -0.35 -27.97
N LEU A 467 5.43 -1.62 -27.77
CA LEU A 467 6.70 -2.21 -28.23
C LEU A 467 6.78 -2.28 -29.77
N SER A 468 5.64 -2.46 -30.46
CA SER A 468 5.55 -2.38 -31.92
C SER A 468 5.69 -0.95 -32.44
N LYS A 469 5.83 0.04 -31.55
CA LYS A 469 5.97 1.47 -31.89
C LYS A 469 4.76 2.02 -32.69
N HIS A 470 3.55 1.45 -32.46
CA HIS A 470 2.31 1.95 -33.05
C HIS A 470 1.80 3.17 -32.28
N VAL A 471 2.01 3.24 -30.98
CA VAL A 471 1.72 4.42 -30.14
C VAL A 471 2.67 5.56 -30.50
N LYS A 472 2.13 6.76 -30.70
CA LYS A 472 2.87 7.95 -31.14
C LYS A 472 2.80 9.07 -30.10
N PRO A 473 3.74 10.04 -30.16
CA PRO A 473 3.61 11.26 -29.36
C PRO A 473 2.25 11.93 -29.56
N GLY A 474 1.60 12.30 -28.45
CA GLY A 474 0.25 12.88 -28.45
C GLY A 474 -0.87 11.86 -28.24
N ASP A 475 -0.57 10.56 -28.26
CA ASP A 475 -1.57 9.54 -27.99
C ASP A 475 -1.85 9.39 -26.49
N ILE A 476 -3.10 9.05 -26.19
CA ILE A 476 -3.58 8.62 -24.88
C ILE A 476 -3.97 7.16 -24.97
N VAL A 477 -3.16 6.26 -24.43
CA VAL A 477 -3.45 4.83 -24.42
C VAL A 477 -4.55 4.54 -23.42
N VAL A 478 -5.70 4.06 -23.89
CA VAL A 478 -6.86 3.73 -23.06
C VAL A 478 -6.97 2.22 -22.94
N ILE A 479 -6.67 1.68 -21.75
CA ILE A 479 -6.71 0.25 -21.46
C ILE A 479 -8.03 -0.08 -20.75
N GLN A 480 -8.94 -0.74 -21.47
CA GLN A 480 -10.29 -1.07 -20.99
C GLN A 480 -10.35 -2.49 -20.42
N TYR A 481 -11.36 -2.76 -19.60
CA TYR A 481 -11.70 -4.09 -19.06
C TYR A 481 -10.63 -4.70 -18.15
N GLU A 482 -9.84 -3.88 -17.47
CA GLU A 482 -8.90 -4.32 -16.44
C GLU A 482 -9.37 -3.96 -15.01
N GLY A 483 -10.61 -3.54 -14.85
CA GLY A 483 -11.23 -3.19 -13.57
C GLY A 483 -11.52 -4.39 -12.64
N PRO A 484 -12.10 -4.14 -11.45
CA PRO A 484 -12.39 -5.17 -10.46
C PRO A 484 -13.20 -6.36 -11.01
N LYS A 485 -14.20 -6.09 -11.84
CA LYS A 485 -15.07 -7.11 -12.49
C LYS A 485 -14.55 -7.56 -13.84
N GLY A 486 -14.12 -6.61 -14.65
CA GLY A 486 -13.72 -6.83 -16.05
C GLY A 486 -12.40 -7.56 -16.17
N GLY A 487 -11.47 -7.36 -15.25
CA GLY A 487 -10.17 -8.03 -15.18
C GLY A 487 -10.29 -9.56 -15.16
N PRO A 488 -11.02 -10.24 -14.24
CA PRO A 488 -11.32 -9.78 -12.90
C PRO A 488 -10.06 -9.73 -12.02
N GLY A 489 -10.11 -8.95 -10.97
CA GLY A 489 -8.99 -8.81 -10.03
C GLY A 489 -8.26 -7.47 -10.15
N MET A 490 -8.72 -6.58 -11.02
CA MET A 490 -8.20 -5.21 -11.17
C MET A 490 -6.67 -5.19 -11.28
N GLN A 491 -6.16 -5.80 -12.33
CA GLN A 491 -4.74 -5.99 -12.60
C GLN A 491 -3.94 -4.70 -12.40
N GLU A 492 -2.83 -4.80 -11.69
CA GLU A 492 -1.88 -3.70 -11.53
C GLU A 492 -0.85 -3.72 -12.66
N MET A 493 -0.66 -2.59 -13.33
CA MET A 493 0.16 -2.49 -14.51
C MET A 493 1.36 -1.58 -14.26
N LEU A 494 2.55 -2.05 -14.61
CA LEU A 494 3.80 -1.27 -14.60
C LEU A 494 4.48 -1.31 -15.98
N TYR A 495 4.37 -2.43 -16.69
CA TYR A 495 5.03 -2.60 -18.00
C TYR A 495 4.62 -1.56 -19.03
N PRO A 496 3.33 -1.22 -19.26
CA PRO A 496 2.96 -0.19 -20.24
C PRO A 496 3.60 1.17 -19.92
N THR A 497 3.65 1.56 -18.65
CA THR A 497 4.22 2.84 -18.21
C THR A 497 5.75 2.85 -18.32
N SER A 498 6.40 1.75 -17.91
CA SER A 498 7.86 1.60 -17.99
C SER A 498 8.34 1.57 -19.44
N TYR A 499 7.60 0.90 -20.33
CA TYR A 499 7.96 0.81 -21.73
C TYR A 499 7.77 2.14 -22.48
N LEU A 500 6.70 2.89 -22.19
CA LEU A 500 6.59 4.26 -22.73
C LEU A 500 7.76 5.13 -22.28
N LYS A 501 8.18 5.02 -21.01
CA LYS A 501 9.33 5.75 -20.49
C LYS A 501 10.64 5.30 -21.16
N GLY A 502 10.89 4.00 -21.27
CA GLY A 502 12.08 3.43 -21.91
C GLY A 502 12.19 3.79 -23.41
N LEU A 503 11.06 3.91 -24.11
CA LEU A 503 11.03 4.36 -25.51
C LEU A 503 11.04 5.89 -25.69
N GLY A 504 11.21 6.67 -24.61
CA GLY A 504 11.26 8.14 -24.64
C GLY A 504 9.88 8.81 -24.82
N LEU A 505 8.78 8.06 -24.70
CA LEU A 505 7.41 8.56 -24.87
C LEU A 505 6.76 9.03 -23.56
N GLY A 506 7.42 8.87 -22.41
CA GLY A 506 6.86 9.13 -21.08
C GLY A 506 6.40 10.57 -20.81
N LYS A 507 6.90 11.55 -21.59
CA LYS A 507 6.49 12.96 -21.51
C LYS A 507 5.54 13.39 -22.65
N SER A 508 5.29 12.54 -23.61
CA SER A 508 4.50 12.87 -24.80
C SER A 508 3.26 11.99 -25.00
N CYS A 509 3.06 11.01 -24.15
CA CYS A 509 1.88 10.14 -24.13
C CYS A 509 1.29 10.09 -22.72
N ALA A 510 0.01 9.71 -22.64
CA ALA A 510 -0.68 9.42 -21.39
C ALA A 510 -1.29 8.01 -21.42
N LEU A 511 -1.58 7.46 -20.23
CA LEU A 511 -2.31 6.20 -20.06
C LEU A 511 -3.54 6.41 -19.18
N ILE A 512 -4.64 5.75 -19.57
CA ILE A 512 -5.89 5.74 -18.80
C ILE A 512 -6.38 4.30 -18.69
N THR A 513 -6.83 3.87 -17.48
CA THR A 513 -7.38 2.52 -17.30
C THR A 513 -8.43 2.46 -16.19
N ASP A 514 -9.37 1.52 -16.32
CA ASP A 514 -10.24 1.08 -15.23
C ASP A 514 -9.57 0.05 -14.28
N GLY A 515 -8.36 -0.42 -14.65
CA GLY A 515 -7.47 -1.17 -13.79
C GLY A 515 -6.64 -0.27 -12.87
N ARG A 516 -5.44 -0.74 -12.50
CA ARG A 516 -4.50 -0.01 -11.63
C ARG A 516 -3.15 0.18 -12.30
N PHE A 517 -2.49 1.27 -11.95
CA PHE A 517 -1.07 1.41 -12.19
C PHE A 517 -0.27 1.22 -10.91
N SER A 518 0.91 0.65 -11.02
CA SER A 518 1.81 0.41 -9.90
C SER A 518 2.24 1.72 -9.23
N GLY A 519 2.53 1.66 -7.92
CA GLY A 519 3.21 2.74 -7.22
C GLY A 519 4.56 3.14 -7.84
N GLY A 520 5.19 2.23 -8.62
CA GLY A 520 6.40 2.48 -9.42
C GLY A 520 6.20 3.29 -10.69
N THR A 521 4.97 3.65 -11.02
CA THR A 521 4.62 4.41 -12.23
C THR A 521 5.03 5.88 -12.13
N SER A 522 5.51 6.44 -13.24
CA SER A 522 5.76 7.87 -13.45
C SER A 522 5.14 8.33 -14.77
N GLY A 523 4.98 9.65 -14.96
CA GLY A 523 4.29 10.22 -16.12
C GLY A 523 2.77 10.26 -15.98
N ILE A 524 2.06 10.70 -17.03
CA ILE A 524 0.59 10.87 -17.00
C ILE A 524 -0.08 9.50 -17.06
N SER A 525 -0.33 8.89 -15.89
CA SER A 525 -0.95 7.58 -15.76
C SER A 525 -2.13 7.67 -14.81
N ILE A 526 -3.33 7.48 -15.35
CA ILE A 526 -4.61 7.63 -14.67
C ILE A 526 -5.27 6.27 -14.52
N GLY A 527 -5.34 5.77 -13.31
CA GLY A 527 -5.98 4.50 -12.96
C GLY A 527 -7.30 4.66 -12.21
N HIS A 528 -7.88 3.53 -11.84
CA HIS A 528 -9.09 3.44 -11.03
C HIS A 528 -10.29 4.16 -11.66
N VAL A 529 -10.34 4.29 -12.99
CA VAL A 529 -11.46 4.95 -13.67
C VAL A 529 -12.77 4.24 -13.30
N SER A 530 -13.66 5.01 -12.70
CA SER A 530 -14.91 4.47 -12.18
C SER A 530 -16.11 5.29 -12.69
N PRO A 531 -17.17 4.59 -13.13
CA PRO A 531 -17.37 3.14 -13.26
C PRO A 531 -16.44 2.49 -14.30
N GLU A 532 -16.06 1.20 -14.07
CA GLU A 532 -15.27 0.42 -15.02
C GLU A 532 -16.03 0.06 -16.30
N ALA A 533 -15.33 -0.28 -17.38
CA ALA A 533 -15.93 -0.64 -18.66
C ALA A 533 -16.94 -1.81 -18.53
N ALA A 534 -16.60 -2.88 -17.82
CA ALA A 534 -17.47 -4.04 -17.63
C ALA A 534 -18.76 -3.71 -16.87
N ALA A 535 -18.75 -2.68 -16.04
CA ALA A 535 -19.92 -2.19 -15.31
C ALA A 535 -20.70 -1.08 -16.04
N GLY A 536 -20.39 -0.81 -17.32
CA GLY A 536 -21.09 0.18 -18.14
C GLY A 536 -20.49 1.59 -18.06
N GLY A 537 -19.28 1.74 -17.49
CA GLY A 537 -18.56 3.00 -17.45
C GLY A 537 -18.24 3.55 -18.84
N ALA A 538 -18.20 4.88 -18.94
CA ALA A 538 -17.99 5.55 -20.23
C ALA A 538 -16.59 5.30 -20.81
N ILE A 539 -15.60 4.90 -20.01
CA ILE A 539 -14.31 4.43 -20.52
C ILE A 539 -14.49 3.30 -21.56
N GLY A 540 -15.49 2.41 -21.36
CA GLY A 540 -15.83 1.33 -22.31
C GLY A 540 -16.49 1.80 -23.60
N LEU A 541 -16.84 3.08 -23.73
CA LEU A 541 -17.44 3.69 -24.94
C LEU A 541 -16.44 4.42 -25.80
N LEU A 542 -15.19 4.59 -25.32
CA LEU A 542 -14.15 5.28 -26.07
C LEU A 542 -13.69 4.45 -27.26
N GLU A 543 -13.42 5.12 -28.36
CA GLU A 543 -12.90 4.55 -29.60
C GLU A 543 -11.59 5.24 -29.98
N THR A 544 -10.72 4.52 -30.67
CA THR A 544 -9.46 5.09 -31.19
C THR A 544 -9.74 6.31 -32.08
N GLY A 545 -9.06 7.43 -31.77
CA GLY A 545 -9.23 8.72 -32.42
C GLY A 545 -10.10 9.72 -31.67
N ASP A 546 -10.84 9.30 -30.63
CA ASP A 546 -11.55 10.22 -29.76
C ASP A 546 -10.57 11.21 -29.10
N GLU A 547 -10.95 12.45 -28.94
CA GLU A 547 -10.14 13.44 -28.25
C GLU A 547 -10.43 13.40 -26.75
N ILE A 548 -9.37 13.33 -25.95
CA ILE A 548 -9.44 13.31 -24.49
C ILE A 548 -8.68 14.48 -23.92
N GLU A 549 -9.25 15.16 -22.92
CA GLU A 549 -8.63 16.21 -22.14
C GLU A 549 -8.38 15.72 -20.71
N ILE A 550 -7.15 15.93 -20.25
CA ILE A 550 -6.67 15.70 -18.90
C ILE A 550 -6.21 17.05 -18.36
N ASP A 551 -6.82 17.51 -17.26
CA ASP A 551 -6.41 18.74 -16.55
C ASP A 551 -6.28 18.43 -15.06
N VAL A 552 -5.03 18.25 -14.61
CA VAL A 552 -4.74 17.88 -13.22
C VAL A 552 -5.05 19.01 -12.25
N HIS A 553 -4.83 20.27 -12.64
CA HIS A 553 -5.15 21.43 -11.78
C HIS A 553 -6.65 21.56 -11.54
N ASN A 554 -7.44 21.45 -12.61
CA ASN A 554 -8.90 21.57 -12.55
C ASN A 554 -9.59 20.24 -12.23
N ARG A 555 -8.81 19.15 -12.03
CA ARG A 555 -9.31 17.79 -11.70
C ARG A 555 -10.26 17.23 -12.79
N ILE A 556 -9.93 17.45 -14.07
CA ILE A 556 -10.75 17.04 -15.22
C ILE A 556 -10.16 15.83 -15.91
N LEU A 557 -11.05 14.87 -16.24
CA LEU A 557 -10.80 13.78 -17.16
C LEU A 557 -12.03 13.60 -18.05
N ARG A 558 -11.97 14.07 -19.30
CA ARG A 558 -13.13 14.02 -20.19
C ARG A 558 -12.78 13.66 -21.63
N ALA A 559 -13.71 12.99 -22.31
CA ALA A 559 -13.71 12.85 -23.76
C ALA A 559 -14.46 14.03 -24.39
N ASN A 560 -13.86 14.69 -25.36
CA ASN A 560 -14.49 15.73 -26.17
C ASN A 560 -15.33 15.07 -27.30
N VAL A 561 -16.23 14.17 -26.89
CA VAL A 561 -17.16 13.43 -27.74
C VAL A 561 -18.57 13.86 -27.38
N PRO A 562 -19.43 14.18 -28.35
CA PRO A 562 -20.82 14.57 -28.07
C PRO A 562 -21.58 13.49 -27.29
N ASP A 563 -22.42 13.88 -26.35
CA ASP A 563 -23.18 12.95 -25.50
C ASP A 563 -24.08 12.03 -26.32
N GLU A 564 -24.64 12.51 -27.44
CA GLU A 564 -25.47 11.70 -28.35
C GLU A 564 -24.68 10.56 -28.99
N VAL A 565 -23.37 10.78 -29.25
CA VAL A 565 -22.47 9.74 -29.81
C VAL A 565 -22.17 8.71 -28.72
N LEU A 566 -21.85 9.13 -27.51
CA LEU A 566 -21.62 8.20 -26.40
C LEU A 566 -22.87 7.36 -26.10
N GLU A 567 -24.06 7.96 -26.12
CA GLU A 567 -25.32 7.24 -25.92
C GLU A 567 -25.66 6.28 -27.08
N ALA A 568 -25.32 6.63 -28.32
CA ALA A 568 -25.45 5.71 -29.46
C ALA A 568 -24.52 4.50 -29.29
N ARG A 569 -23.25 4.73 -28.88
CA ARG A 569 -22.30 3.64 -28.59
C ARG A 569 -22.77 2.78 -27.41
N ARG A 570 -23.34 3.38 -26.36
CA ARG A 570 -23.92 2.65 -25.22
C ARG A 570 -25.05 1.72 -25.67
N LYS A 571 -25.95 2.20 -26.49
CA LYS A 571 -27.04 1.38 -27.07
C LYS A 571 -26.51 0.25 -27.93
N ALA A 572 -25.46 0.49 -28.70
CA ALA A 572 -24.85 -0.53 -29.55
C ALA A 572 -24.15 -1.64 -28.75
N LYS A 573 -23.57 -1.31 -27.60
CA LYS A 573 -22.96 -2.32 -26.71
C LYS A 573 -23.98 -3.25 -26.02
N GLY A 574 -25.23 -2.81 -25.86
CA GLY A 574 -26.31 -3.63 -25.32
C GLY A 574 -26.25 -3.85 -23.82
N ALA A 575 -26.69 -5.02 -23.36
CA ALA A 575 -26.87 -5.35 -21.94
C ALA A 575 -25.52 -5.58 -21.21
N LEU A 576 -25.52 -5.24 -19.91
CA LEU A 576 -24.38 -5.48 -19.00
C LEU A 576 -24.30 -6.95 -18.55
N PRO A 577 -23.12 -7.46 -18.18
CA PRO A 577 -21.82 -6.75 -18.24
C PRO A 577 -21.24 -6.69 -19.67
N TRP A 578 -20.62 -5.56 -20.00
CA TRP A 578 -19.88 -5.47 -21.27
C TRP A 578 -18.61 -6.31 -21.19
N LYS A 579 -18.17 -6.76 -22.36
CA LYS A 579 -17.00 -7.64 -22.51
C LYS A 579 -16.08 -7.10 -23.61
N PRO A 580 -14.78 -7.45 -23.57
CA PRO A 580 -13.88 -7.20 -24.68
C PRO A 580 -14.42 -7.78 -25.98
N THR A 581 -14.14 -7.12 -27.08
CA THR A 581 -14.54 -7.57 -28.44
C THR A 581 -13.66 -8.70 -28.94
N LYS A 582 -12.39 -8.72 -28.47
CA LYS A 582 -11.41 -9.77 -28.79
C LYS A 582 -11.30 -10.78 -27.64
N PRO A 583 -11.16 -12.08 -27.92
CA PRO A 583 -10.82 -13.05 -26.90
C PRO A 583 -9.47 -12.70 -26.26
N ARG A 584 -9.38 -12.77 -24.94
CA ARG A 584 -8.12 -12.63 -24.20
C ARG A 584 -7.58 -14.01 -23.83
N GLU A 585 -6.28 -14.22 -24.06
CA GLU A 585 -5.59 -15.44 -23.68
C GLU A 585 -5.26 -15.42 -22.16
N ARG A 586 -6.29 -15.41 -21.33
CA ARG A 586 -6.14 -15.49 -19.87
C ARG A 586 -7.08 -16.51 -19.25
N GLN A 587 -6.57 -17.23 -18.24
CA GLN A 587 -7.37 -18.21 -17.51
C GLN A 587 -7.95 -17.59 -16.24
N VAL A 588 -9.27 -17.41 -16.21
CA VAL A 588 -9.98 -16.92 -15.04
C VAL A 588 -10.42 -18.12 -14.18
N SER A 589 -9.72 -18.33 -13.06
CA SER A 589 -10.03 -19.40 -12.10
C SER A 589 -11.35 -19.16 -11.36
N ASN A 590 -11.83 -20.18 -10.65
CA ASN A 590 -13.03 -20.03 -9.81
C ASN A 590 -12.85 -18.98 -8.70
N ALA A 591 -11.64 -18.87 -8.12
CA ALA A 591 -11.34 -17.85 -7.12
C ALA A 591 -11.51 -16.43 -7.68
N LEU A 592 -10.99 -16.18 -8.89
CA LEU A 592 -11.12 -14.89 -9.57
C LEU A 592 -12.57 -14.60 -9.98
N LYS A 593 -13.33 -15.63 -10.41
CA LYS A 593 -14.76 -15.48 -10.72
C LYS A 593 -15.56 -15.05 -9.51
N VAL A 594 -15.32 -15.68 -8.35
CA VAL A 594 -15.99 -15.31 -7.08
C VAL A 594 -15.66 -13.87 -6.70
N TYR A 595 -14.38 -13.46 -6.80
CA TYR A 595 -14.02 -12.06 -6.56
C TYR A 595 -14.76 -11.11 -7.51
N GLY A 596 -14.70 -11.33 -8.82
CA GLY A 596 -15.32 -10.47 -9.83
C GLY A 596 -16.85 -10.36 -9.68
N MET A 597 -17.52 -11.43 -9.20
CA MET A 597 -18.96 -11.40 -8.91
C MET A 597 -19.32 -10.47 -7.75
N LEU A 598 -18.47 -10.43 -6.72
CA LEU A 598 -18.72 -9.69 -5.48
C LEU A 598 -18.01 -8.34 -5.43
N ALA A 599 -17.05 -8.07 -6.31
CA ALA A 599 -16.25 -6.86 -6.26
C ALA A 599 -17.09 -5.60 -6.45
N ALA A 600 -16.89 -4.63 -5.56
CA ALA A 600 -17.35 -3.26 -5.74
C ALA A 600 -16.47 -2.51 -6.75
N SER A 601 -16.92 -1.33 -7.17
CA SER A 601 -16.14 -0.45 -8.03
C SER A 601 -14.90 0.12 -7.30
N ALA A 602 -13.96 0.65 -8.08
CA ALA A 602 -12.69 1.18 -7.56
C ALA A 602 -12.89 2.37 -6.59
N ASP A 603 -13.87 3.23 -6.86
CA ASP A 603 -14.25 4.35 -5.97
C ASP A 603 -14.77 3.91 -4.60
N LYS A 604 -15.01 2.61 -4.43
CA LYS A 604 -15.39 1.96 -3.15
C LYS A 604 -14.33 0.97 -2.66
N GLY A 605 -13.09 1.09 -3.13
CA GLY A 605 -11.97 0.26 -2.69
C GLY A 605 -11.89 -1.14 -3.30
N GLY A 606 -12.74 -1.48 -4.29
CA GLY A 606 -12.75 -2.82 -4.91
C GLY A 606 -12.95 -3.95 -3.90
N VAL A 607 -13.66 -3.71 -2.80
CA VAL A 607 -13.98 -4.71 -1.76
C VAL A 607 -15.04 -5.69 -2.26
N ARG A 608 -15.13 -6.86 -1.66
CA ARG A 608 -16.26 -7.76 -1.87
C ARG A 608 -17.47 -7.25 -1.09
N ILE A 609 -18.56 -7.00 -1.78
CA ILE A 609 -19.85 -6.63 -1.18
C ILE A 609 -20.80 -7.81 -1.31
N LEU A 610 -21.39 -8.21 -0.18
CA LEU A 610 -22.41 -9.24 -0.19
C LEU A 610 -23.71 -8.70 -0.86
N PRO A 611 -24.42 -9.54 -1.62
CA PRO A 611 -25.73 -9.17 -2.15
C PRO A 611 -26.70 -8.76 -1.03
N GLU A 612 -27.59 -7.80 -1.32
CA GLU A 612 -28.63 -7.39 -0.37
C GLU A 612 -29.51 -8.59 0.04
N GLY A 613 -29.74 -8.74 1.33
CA GLY A 613 -30.59 -9.78 1.88
C GLY A 613 -29.88 -11.06 2.34
N ILE A 614 -28.56 -11.08 2.38
CA ILE A 614 -27.77 -12.15 3.00
C ILE A 614 -27.34 -11.74 4.40
#